data_92bf29da1400a427a44e9a57e52e4f89
#
_entry.id   92bf29da1400a427a44e9a57e52e4f89
#
_cell.length_a   1.000
_cell.length_b   1.000
_cell.length_c   1.000
_cell.angle_alpha   90.00
_cell.angle_beta   90.00
_cell.angle_gamma   90.00
#
_symmetry.space_group_name_H-M   'P 1'
#
loop_
_entity.id
_entity.type
_entity.pdbx_description
1 polymer ?
#
loop_
_entity_poly.entity_id
_entity_poly.type
_entity_poly.pdbx_seq_one_letter_code
_entity_poly.pdbx_strand_id
1 'polypeptide(L)'
;MDVWFDSGSTHESVLAERGLPEANLYLEGSDQYRGWFQSSLLTSVATKGKAPYKEVVTHGYVVDEKGRKMSKSLGNGIDPMELINEFGADILRLWALSSDYTSDVSISKGIIKQVAEVYRKIRNTARFILGNISDFDVNNPVSYEELQEIDKWALTKLNKLIEDCSNAYDGYDFKKAYQAINQFCVVDMSNFYFCLLYTSPSPRDCS
;
A
#
# COMPACT_ATOMS: atom_id res chain seq x y z
N MET A 1 -22.79 2.94 31.32
CA MET A 1 -21.67 1.98 31.07
C MET A 1 -20.46 2.77 30.60
N ASP A 2 -19.27 2.20 30.70
CA ASP A 2 -18.06 2.88 30.25
C ASP A 2 -17.98 2.89 28.71
N VAL A 3 -17.44 3.95 28.12
CA VAL A 3 -17.21 4.11 26.67
C VAL A 3 -16.45 2.91 26.07
N TRP A 4 -15.49 2.34 26.80
CA TRP A 4 -14.76 1.16 26.38
C TRP A 4 -15.63 -0.10 26.29
N PHE A 5 -16.64 -0.23 27.13
CA PHE A 5 -17.61 -1.32 27.02
C PHE A 5 -18.50 -1.15 25.79
N ASP A 6 -18.99 0.04 25.54
CA ASP A 6 -19.84 0.33 24.38
C ASP A 6 -19.08 0.08 23.08
N SER A 7 -17.87 0.61 22.96
CA SER A 7 -17.00 0.41 21.79
C SER A 7 -16.54 -1.04 21.65
N GLY A 8 -16.24 -1.72 22.75
CA GLY A 8 -15.85 -3.13 22.78
C GLY A 8 -16.96 -4.07 22.34
N SER A 9 -18.23 -3.69 22.52
CA SER A 9 -19.40 -4.51 22.17
C SER A 9 -19.83 -4.39 20.70
N THR A 10 -19.10 -3.65 19.86
CA THR A 10 -19.47 -3.43 18.43
C THR A 10 -19.54 -4.74 17.61
N HIS A 11 -18.84 -5.78 18.02
CA HIS A 11 -18.98 -7.11 17.41
C HIS A 11 -20.39 -7.69 17.57
N GLU A 12 -21.15 -7.28 18.59
CA GLU A 12 -22.55 -7.68 18.79
C GLU A 12 -23.50 -6.64 18.22
N SER A 13 -23.37 -5.38 18.67
CA SER A 13 -24.30 -4.30 18.36
C SER A 13 -24.23 -3.83 16.90
N VAL A 14 -23.16 -4.14 16.16
CA VAL A 14 -22.99 -3.73 14.77
C VAL A 14 -22.80 -4.93 13.84
N LEU A 15 -21.82 -5.79 14.10
CA LEU A 15 -21.53 -6.88 13.17
C LEU A 15 -22.63 -7.92 13.16
N ALA A 16 -23.08 -8.38 14.33
CA ALA A 16 -24.13 -9.39 14.41
C ALA A 16 -25.46 -8.87 13.85
N GLU A 17 -25.85 -7.62 14.14
CA GLU A 17 -27.06 -7.01 13.58
C GLU A 17 -27.02 -6.86 12.05
N ARG A 18 -25.84 -6.73 11.47
CA ARG A 18 -25.62 -6.69 10.01
C ARG A 18 -25.46 -8.08 9.39
N GLY A 19 -25.63 -9.15 10.14
CA GLY A 19 -25.47 -10.52 9.67
C GLY A 19 -24.01 -10.92 9.39
N LEU A 20 -23.05 -10.18 9.92
CA LEU A 20 -21.63 -10.49 9.80
C LEU A 20 -21.19 -11.32 11.02
N PRO A 21 -20.64 -12.52 10.83
CA PRO A 21 -20.39 -13.45 11.94
C PRO A 21 -19.24 -13.02 12.85
N GLU A 22 -18.22 -12.41 12.28
CA GLU A 22 -17.02 -11.89 12.97
C GLU A 22 -16.25 -10.93 12.04
N ALA A 23 -15.36 -10.12 12.60
CA ALA A 23 -14.45 -9.30 11.82
C ALA A 23 -13.34 -10.16 11.20
N ASN A 24 -12.95 -9.85 9.97
CA ASN A 24 -11.77 -10.48 9.37
C ASN A 24 -10.49 -9.95 10.02
N LEU A 25 -10.41 -8.64 10.22
CA LEU A 25 -9.22 -7.96 10.71
C LEU A 25 -9.59 -6.86 11.72
N TYR A 26 -8.86 -6.83 12.85
CA TYR A 26 -8.78 -5.67 13.74
C TYR A 26 -7.46 -4.95 13.52
N LEU A 27 -7.52 -3.65 13.21
CA LEU A 27 -6.36 -2.82 12.92
C LEU A 27 -6.37 -1.57 13.80
N GLU A 28 -5.41 -1.46 14.70
CA GLU A 28 -5.21 -0.30 15.59
C GLU A 28 -3.76 -0.20 16.08
N GLY A 29 -3.45 0.85 16.84
CA GLY A 29 -2.19 0.99 17.53
C GLY A 29 -2.01 -0.04 18.65
N SER A 30 -0.77 -0.32 19.00
CA SER A 30 -0.40 -1.30 20.04
C SER A 30 -0.90 -0.90 21.44
N ASP A 31 -1.23 0.37 21.69
CA ASP A 31 -1.84 0.84 22.93
C ASP A 31 -3.24 0.25 23.18
N GLN A 32 -3.92 -0.18 22.12
CA GLN A 32 -5.25 -0.79 22.20
C GLN A 32 -5.26 -2.19 22.83
N TYR A 33 -4.12 -2.79 23.09
CA TYR A 33 -4.03 -3.98 23.95
C TYR A 33 -4.58 -3.77 25.35
N ARG A 34 -4.57 -2.52 25.86
CA ARG A 34 -5.20 -2.12 27.11
C ARG A 34 -6.42 -1.22 26.93
N GLY A 35 -7.02 -1.25 25.77
CA GLY A 35 -8.17 -0.44 25.42
C GLY A 35 -9.22 -1.26 24.66
N TRP A 36 -9.49 -0.86 23.43
CA TRP A 36 -10.54 -1.46 22.62
C TRP A 36 -10.35 -2.95 22.33
N PHE A 37 -9.14 -3.40 22.02
CA PHE A 37 -8.88 -4.83 21.81
C PHE A 37 -9.22 -5.66 23.04
N GLN A 38 -8.83 -5.19 24.22
CA GLN A 38 -9.09 -5.89 25.47
C GLN A 38 -10.59 -5.97 25.76
N SER A 39 -11.31 -4.86 25.70
CA SER A 39 -12.73 -4.83 25.99
C SER A 39 -13.53 -5.64 24.97
N SER A 40 -13.17 -5.56 23.68
CA SER A 40 -13.80 -6.34 22.62
C SER A 40 -13.57 -7.84 22.77
N LEU A 41 -12.35 -8.25 23.07
CA LEU A 41 -12.01 -9.66 23.29
C LEU A 41 -12.76 -10.22 24.51
N LEU A 42 -12.73 -9.52 25.65
CA LEU A 42 -13.36 -9.99 26.88
C LEU A 42 -14.88 -10.10 26.76
N THR A 43 -15.53 -9.12 26.15
CA THR A 43 -16.99 -9.17 25.95
C THR A 43 -17.38 -10.28 24.98
N SER A 44 -16.63 -10.50 23.91
CA SER A 44 -16.91 -11.58 22.96
C SER A 44 -16.66 -12.96 23.55
N VAL A 45 -15.55 -13.15 24.26
CA VAL A 45 -15.27 -14.44 24.91
C VAL A 45 -16.32 -14.75 25.99
N ALA A 46 -16.74 -13.76 26.77
CA ALA A 46 -17.75 -13.92 27.78
C ALA A 46 -19.14 -14.33 27.22
N THR A 47 -19.50 -13.79 26.05
CA THR A 47 -20.82 -14.00 25.44
C THR A 47 -20.87 -15.12 24.40
N LYS A 48 -19.78 -15.31 23.64
CA LYS A 48 -19.70 -16.23 22.49
C LYS A 48 -18.65 -17.32 22.64
N GLY A 49 -17.79 -17.27 23.65
CA GLY A 49 -16.72 -18.26 23.88
C GLY A 49 -15.56 -18.16 22.89
N LYS A 50 -15.50 -17.10 22.05
CA LYS A 50 -14.46 -16.92 21.01
C LYS A 50 -14.08 -15.46 20.79
N ALA A 51 -12.94 -15.23 20.15
CA ALA A 51 -12.54 -13.89 19.73
C ALA A 51 -13.52 -13.31 18.68
N PRO A 52 -13.71 -11.98 18.63
CA PRO A 52 -14.61 -11.33 17.68
C PRO A 52 -13.96 -11.10 16.30
N TYR A 53 -12.73 -11.52 16.12
CA TYR A 53 -11.91 -11.30 14.92
C TYR A 53 -11.12 -12.55 14.56
N LYS A 54 -10.70 -12.64 13.29
CA LYS A 54 -9.79 -13.70 12.81
C LYS A 54 -8.33 -13.29 12.98
N GLU A 55 -8.03 -12.04 12.66
CA GLU A 55 -6.65 -11.52 12.64
C GLU A 55 -6.56 -10.17 13.35
N VAL A 56 -5.38 -9.86 13.86
CA VAL A 56 -5.05 -8.56 14.47
C VAL A 56 -3.77 -8.04 13.86
N VAL A 57 -3.81 -6.82 13.36
CA VAL A 57 -2.63 -6.09 12.91
C VAL A 57 -2.47 -4.84 13.79
N THR A 58 -1.30 -4.64 14.34
CA THR A 58 -0.98 -3.47 15.16
C THR A 58 0.08 -2.60 14.49
N HIS A 59 -0.06 -1.29 14.67
CA HIS A 59 0.89 -0.33 14.15
C HIS A 59 1.53 0.51 15.27
N GLY A 60 2.69 1.10 14.97
CA GLY A 60 3.35 2.09 15.81
C GLY A 60 2.72 3.47 15.69
N TYR A 61 3.38 4.46 16.28
CA TYR A 61 2.92 5.85 16.26
C TYR A 61 3.54 6.64 15.12
N VAL A 62 2.86 7.72 14.73
CA VAL A 62 3.44 8.73 13.85
C VAL A 62 4.23 9.72 14.71
N VAL A 63 5.50 9.91 14.36
CA VAL A 63 6.46 10.76 15.09
C VAL A 63 7.02 11.85 14.16
N ASP A 64 7.61 12.89 14.75
CA ASP A 64 8.30 13.93 13.97
C ASP A 64 9.65 13.42 13.40
N GLU A 65 10.34 14.26 12.63
CA GLU A 65 11.65 13.93 12.03
C GLU A 65 12.73 13.56 13.07
N LYS A 66 12.54 13.96 14.32
CA LYS A 66 13.48 13.68 15.42
C LYS A 66 13.04 12.46 16.25
N GLY A 67 12.03 11.71 15.78
CA GLY A 67 11.49 10.56 16.49
C GLY A 67 10.68 10.91 17.74
N ARG A 68 10.23 12.16 17.90
CA ARG A 68 9.44 12.59 19.05
C ARG A 68 7.95 12.46 18.78
N LYS A 69 7.22 12.00 19.78
CA LYS A 69 5.74 11.95 19.71
C LYS A 69 5.18 13.34 19.40
N MET A 70 4.24 13.40 18.47
CA MET A 70 3.54 14.62 18.14
C MET A 70 2.64 15.07 19.29
N SER A 71 2.72 16.34 19.65
CA SER A 71 1.84 16.94 20.67
C SER A 71 1.53 18.39 20.35
N LYS A 72 0.35 18.84 20.76
CA LYS A 72 -0.05 20.25 20.64
C LYS A 72 0.90 21.19 21.39
N SER A 73 1.41 20.76 22.55
CA SER A 73 2.33 21.54 23.38
C SER A 73 3.71 21.73 22.75
N LEU A 74 4.17 20.80 21.93
CA LEU A 74 5.44 20.90 21.20
C LEU A 74 5.28 21.62 19.84
N GLY A 75 4.06 21.80 19.37
CA GLY A 75 3.81 22.41 18.06
C GLY A 75 4.38 21.64 16.88
N ASN A 76 4.70 20.36 17.06
CA ASN A 76 5.32 19.49 16.06
C ASN A 76 4.30 18.61 15.32
N GLY A 77 2.99 18.86 15.52
CA GLY A 77 1.94 18.16 14.79
C GLY A 77 1.89 18.63 13.34
N ILE A 78 1.68 17.69 12.44
CA ILE A 78 1.42 17.96 11.02
C ILE A 78 -0.06 17.68 10.78
N ASP A 79 -0.77 18.67 10.22
CA ASP A 79 -2.15 18.47 9.81
C ASP A 79 -2.18 17.65 8.50
N PRO A 80 -2.79 16.45 8.51
CA PRO A 80 -2.95 15.66 7.29
C PRO A 80 -3.66 16.41 6.17
N MET A 81 -4.57 17.33 6.48
CA MET A 81 -5.28 18.11 5.46
C MET A 81 -4.37 19.09 4.73
N GLU A 82 -3.37 19.68 5.41
CA GLU A 82 -2.37 20.49 4.73
C GLU A 82 -1.56 19.67 3.72
N LEU A 83 -1.15 18.45 4.11
CA LEU A 83 -0.44 17.56 3.21
C LEU A 83 -1.30 17.11 2.02
N ILE A 84 -2.56 16.80 2.27
CA ILE A 84 -3.52 16.41 1.21
C ILE A 84 -3.74 17.55 0.22
N ASN A 85 -3.87 18.79 0.71
CA ASN A 85 -4.07 19.97 -0.15
C ASN A 85 -2.81 20.28 -0.99
N GLU A 86 -1.61 20.05 -0.45
CA GLU A 86 -0.34 20.34 -1.13
C GLU A 86 0.07 19.20 -2.10
N PHE A 87 -0.08 17.94 -1.70
CA PHE A 87 0.46 16.78 -2.41
C PHE A 87 -0.60 15.82 -2.97
N GLY A 88 -1.82 15.87 -2.45
CA GLY A 88 -2.88 14.91 -2.75
C GLY A 88 -2.96 13.75 -1.76
N ALA A 89 -4.17 13.21 -1.60
CA ALA A 89 -4.45 12.12 -0.66
C ALA A 89 -3.69 10.82 -0.98
N ASP A 90 -3.46 10.55 -2.27
CA ASP A 90 -2.77 9.33 -2.70
C ASP A 90 -1.30 9.31 -2.26
N ILE A 91 -0.65 10.48 -2.19
CA ILE A 91 0.73 10.57 -1.71
C ILE A 91 0.79 10.24 -0.21
N LEU A 92 -0.17 10.74 0.58
CA LEU A 92 -0.23 10.41 2.01
C LEU A 92 -0.52 8.92 2.25
N ARG A 93 -1.43 8.31 1.48
CA ARG A 93 -1.69 6.87 1.52
C ARG A 93 -0.44 6.07 1.13
N LEU A 94 0.24 6.50 0.07
CA LEU A 94 1.46 5.83 -0.38
C LEU A 94 2.59 5.93 0.66
N TRP A 95 2.71 7.07 1.35
CA TRP A 95 3.64 7.21 2.47
C TRP A 95 3.36 6.16 3.56
N ALA A 96 2.11 6.00 3.96
CA ALA A 96 1.72 5.02 4.98
C ALA A 96 2.09 3.59 4.55
N LEU A 97 1.79 3.22 3.29
CA LEU A 97 2.08 1.89 2.75
C LEU A 97 3.57 1.64 2.47
N SER A 98 4.36 2.70 2.24
CA SER A 98 5.80 2.60 2.00
C SER A 98 6.62 2.47 3.28
N SER A 99 6.00 2.71 4.42
CA SER A 99 6.64 2.71 5.74
C SER A 99 6.55 1.33 6.41
N ASP A 100 7.47 1.07 7.32
CA ASP A 100 7.34 -0.06 8.24
C ASP A 100 6.43 0.33 9.40
N TYR A 101 5.14 0.07 9.23
CA TYR A 101 4.12 0.46 10.21
C TYR A 101 4.17 -0.35 11.51
N THR A 102 4.93 -1.43 11.58
CA THR A 102 5.09 -2.23 12.82
C THR A 102 5.89 -1.50 13.90
N SER A 103 6.61 -0.45 13.51
CA SER A 103 7.35 0.47 14.36
C SER A 103 6.84 1.90 14.22
N ASP A 104 7.40 2.83 15.01
CA ASP A 104 7.08 4.25 14.90
C ASP A 104 7.56 4.82 13.57
N VAL A 105 6.70 5.57 12.90
CA VAL A 105 6.93 6.09 11.55
C VAL A 105 7.07 7.60 11.55
N SER A 106 8.19 8.09 11.04
CA SER A 106 8.41 9.53 10.91
C SER A 106 7.66 10.13 9.73
N ILE A 107 7.11 11.33 9.93
CA ILE A 107 6.51 12.12 8.87
C ILE A 107 7.10 13.53 8.84
N SER A 108 7.34 14.04 7.63
CA SER A 108 7.70 15.43 7.37
C SER A 108 7.38 15.80 5.93
N LYS A 109 7.32 17.09 5.63
CA LYS A 109 7.17 17.56 4.25
C LYS A 109 8.29 17.05 3.33
N GLY A 110 9.51 16.88 3.86
CA GLY A 110 10.64 16.32 3.11
C GLY A 110 10.41 14.87 2.70
N ILE A 111 9.97 14.04 3.65
CA ILE A 111 9.63 12.62 3.39
C ILE A 111 8.48 12.52 2.38
N ILE A 112 7.42 13.31 2.56
CA ILE A 112 6.27 13.31 1.64
C ILE A 112 6.67 13.72 0.22
N LYS A 113 7.58 14.70 0.05
CA LYS A 113 8.14 15.05 -1.26
C LYS A 113 8.87 13.87 -1.92
N GLN A 114 9.65 13.11 -1.18
CA GLN A 114 10.33 11.93 -1.71
C GLN A 114 9.33 10.87 -2.21
N VAL A 115 8.28 10.63 -1.43
CA VAL A 115 7.19 9.71 -1.84
C VAL A 115 6.48 10.23 -3.10
N ALA A 116 6.24 11.54 -3.19
CA ALA A 116 5.64 12.15 -4.37
C ALA A 116 6.50 11.97 -5.64
N GLU A 117 7.83 11.99 -5.52
CA GLU A 117 8.72 11.70 -6.64
C GLU A 117 8.60 10.25 -7.12
N VAL A 118 8.52 9.29 -6.19
CA VAL A 118 8.31 7.87 -6.54
C VAL A 118 6.94 7.69 -7.20
N TYR A 119 5.89 8.29 -6.64
CA TYR A 119 4.55 8.25 -7.24
C TYR A 119 4.56 8.78 -8.68
N ARG A 120 5.26 9.90 -8.94
CA ARG A 120 5.37 10.44 -10.31
C ARG A 120 6.04 9.46 -11.28
N LYS A 121 7.07 8.74 -10.84
CA LYS A 121 7.73 7.72 -11.68
C LYS A 121 6.76 6.59 -12.03
N ILE A 122 6.06 6.03 -11.05
CA ILE A 122 5.05 4.98 -11.27
C ILE A 122 3.95 5.49 -12.21
N ARG A 123 3.41 6.69 -11.94
CA ARG A 123 2.38 7.31 -12.79
C ARG A 123 2.85 7.54 -14.21
N ASN A 124 4.09 7.99 -14.41
CA ASN A 124 4.64 8.21 -15.74
C ASN A 124 4.82 6.90 -16.51
N THR A 125 5.23 5.82 -15.85
CA THR A 125 5.28 4.47 -16.43
C THR A 125 3.88 4.03 -16.90
N ALA A 126 2.88 4.14 -16.04
CA ALA A 126 1.50 3.82 -16.40
C ALA A 126 0.96 4.71 -17.54
N ARG A 127 1.25 6.01 -17.49
CA ARG A 127 0.84 6.95 -18.56
C ARG A 127 1.48 6.60 -19.90
N PHE A 128 2.73 6.20 -19.89
CA PHE A 128 3.43 5.77 -21.10
C PHE A 128 2.77 4.52 -21.69
N ILE A 129 2.50 3.50 -20.87
CA ILE A 129 1.80 2.29 -21.32
C ILE A 129 0.44 2.65 -21.90
N LEU A 130 -0.38 3.39 -21.17
CA LEU A 130 -1.73 3.80 -21.62
C LEU A 130 -1.71 4.60 -22.93
N GLY A 131 -0.69 5.43 -23.13
CA GLY A 131 -0.54 6.20 -24.38
C GLY A 131 -0.19 5.34 -25.60
N ASN A 132 0.37 4.15 -25.37
CA ASN A 132 0.83 3.26 -26.44
C ASN A 132 -0.10 2.06 -26.70
N ILE A 133 -1.20 1.93 -25.96
CA ILE A 133 -2.17 0.83 -26.15
C ILE A 133 -3.54 1.30 -26.62
N SER A 134 -3.64 2.52 -27.14
CA SER A 134 -4.92 3.11 -27.55
C SER A 134 -5.59 2.39 -28.70
N ASP A 135 -4.83 1.71 -29.54
CA ASP A 135 -5.26 0.93 -30.69
C ASP A 135 -5.21 -0.58 -30.44
N PHE A 136 -4.94 -1.01 -29.20
CA PHE A 136 -4.87 -2.44 -28.86
C PHE A 136 -6.27 -3.07 -28.81
N ASP A 137 -6.47 -4.13 -29.62
CA ASP A 137 -7.69 -4.93 -29.61
C ASP A 137 -7.57 -6.08 -28.60
N VAL A 138 -8.26 -5.96 -27.49
CA VAL A 138 -8.29 -6.98 -26.41
C VAL A 138 -8.90 -8.32 -26.85
N ASN A 139 -9.70 -8.33 -27.95
CA ASN A 139 -10.32 -9.54 -28.46
C ASN A 139 -9.41 -10.30 -29.44
N ASN A 140 -8.33 -9.68 -29.87
CA ASN A 140 -7.38 -10.28 -30.81
C ASN A 140 -5.93 -10.01 -30.37
N PRO A 141 -5.53 -10.48 -29.17
CA PRO A 141 -4.16 -10.30 -28.69
C PRO A 141 -3.20 -11.17 -29.50
N VAL A 142 -1.95 -10.70 -29.63
CA VAL A 142 -0.85 -11.52 -30.15
C VAL A 142 -0.64 -12.73 -29.26
N SER A 143 -0.45 -13.91 -29.86
CA SER A 143 -0.18 -15.13 -29.09
C SER A 143 1.18 -15.08 -28.41
N TYR A 144 1.34 -15.81 -27.29
CA TYR A 144 2.60 -15.79 -26.54
C TYR A 144 3.80 -16.27 -27.39
N GLU A 145 3.57 -17.19 -28.30
CA GLU A 145 4.58 -17.77 -29.20
C GLU A 145 5.13 -16.73 -30.18
N GLU A 146 4.26 -15.80 -30.62
CA GLU A 146 4.60 -14.73 -31.57
C GLU A 146 5.27 -13.52 -30.93
N LEU A 147 5.25 -13.43 -29.60
CA LEU A 147 5.93 -12.35 -28.87
C LEU A 147 7.43 -12.39 -29.08
N GLN A 148 8.05 -11.24 -29.13
CA GLN A 148 9.51 -11.12 -29.12
C GLN A 148 10.08 -11.53 -27.75
N GLU A 149 11.33 -11.93 -27.70
CA GLU A 149 11.98 -12.36 -26.45
C GLU A 149 11.96 -11.27 -25.36
N ILE A 150 12.06 -10.00 -25.75
CA ILE A 150 11.99 -8.88 -24.81
C ILE A 150 10.58 -8.72 -24.19
N ASP A 151 9.53 -9.02 -24.97
CA ASP A 151 8.16 -8.98 -24.49
C ASP A 151 7.88 -10.14 -23.52
N LYS A 152 8.37 -11.35 -23.85
CA LYS A 152 8.31 -12.51 -22.95
C LYS A 152 9.03 -12.25 -21.64
N TRP A 153 10.20 -11.59 -21.70
CA TRP A 153 10.93 -11.15 -20.51
C TRP A 153 10.09 -10.18 -19.68
N ALA A 154 9.48 -9.18 -20.30
CA ALA A 154 8.64 -8.19 -19.59
C ALA A 154 7.43 -8.87 -18.92
N LEU A 155 6.77 -9.82 -19.58
CA LEU A 155 5.69 -10.60 -18.99
C LEU A 155 6.18 -11.48 -17.83
N THR A 156 7.36 -12.06 -17.93
CA THR A 156 7.97 -12.82 -16.82
C THR A 156 8.20 -11.93 -15.59
N LYS A 157 8.69 -10.71 -15.82
CA LYS A 157 8.85 -9.70 -14.74
C LYS A 157 7.53 -9.28 -14.15
N LEU A 158 6.49 -9.09 -14.96
CA LEU A 158 5.15 -8.77 -14.50
C LEU A 158 4.56 -9.89 -13.65
N ASN A 159 4.69 -11.15 -14.08
CA ASN A 159 4.21 -12.29 -13.31
C ASN A 159 4.92 -12.40 -11.96
N LYS A 160 6.23 -12.16 -11.93
CA LYS A 160 6.99 -12.10 -10.67
C LYS A 160 6.51 -10.96 -9.76
N LEU A 161 6.24 -9.79 -10.32
CA LEU A 161 5.68 -8.67 -9.57
C LEU A 161 4.33 -9.02 -8.95
N ILE A 162 3.44 -9.66 -9.72
CA ILE A 162 2.11 -10.07 -9.24
C ILE A 162 2.27 -11.04 -8.05
N GLU A 163 3.13 -12.04 -8.18
CA GLU A 163 3.42 -13.00 -7.11
C GLU A 163 3.97 -12.31 -5.86
N ASP A 164 4.98 -11.46 -6.01
CA ASP A 164 5.63 -10.75 -4.91
C ASP A 164 4.66 -9.80 -4.19
N CYS A 165 3.83 -9.08 -4.95
CA CYS A 165 2.81 -8.21 -4.37
C CYS A 165 1.73 -9.01 -3.65
N SER A 166 1.22 -10.11 -4.25
CA SER A 166 0.20 -10.94 -3.61
C SER A 166 0.69 -11.50 -2.28
N ASN A 167 1.90 -12.09 -2.28
CA ASN A 167 2.51 -12.61 -1.07
C ASN A 167 2.76 -11.52 -0.01
N ALA A 168 3.14 -10.33 -0.44
CA ALA A 168 3.36 -9.20 0.46
C ALA A 168 2.04 -8.70 1.09
N TYR A 169 0.95 -8.64 0.31
CA TYR A 169 -0.37 -8.28 0.82
C TYR A 169 -0.92 -9.35 1.77
N ASP A 170 -0.78 -10.63 1.44
CA ASP A 170 -1.20 -11.73 2.30
C ASP A 170 -0.46 -11.74 3.65
N GLY A 171 0.80 -11.30 3.65
CA GLY A 171 1.61 -11.15 4.85
C GLY A 171 1.52 -9.76 5.52
N TYR A 172 0.66 -8.85 5.05
CA TYR A 172 0.58 -7.46 5.51
C TYR A 172 1.90 -6.66 5.40
N ASP A 173 2.82 -7.07 4.52
CA ASP A 173 4.10 -6.37 4.23
C ASP A 173 3.93 -5.40 3.06
N PHE A 174 3.17 -4.33 3.27
CA PHE A 174 2.87 -3.34 2.24
C PHE A 174 4.11 -2.63 1.71
N LYS A 175 5.12 -2.45 2.57
CA LYS A 175 6.41 -1.86 2.19
C LYS A 175 7.11 -2.67 1.11
N LYS A 176 7.07 -4.00 1.21
CA LYS A 176 7.64 -4.90 0.19
C LYS A 176 6.91 -4.79 -1.13
N ALA A 177 5.57 -4.74 -1.12
CA ALA A 177 4.77 -4.52 -2.31
C ALA A 177 5.11 -3.17 -2.97
N TYR A 178 5.19 -2.09 -2.19
CA TYR A 178 5.61 -0.77 -2.68
C TYR A 178 7.00 -0.81 -3.35
N GLN A 179 7.97 -1.46 -2.71
CA GLN A 179 9.32 -1.58 -3.25
C GLN A 179 9.35 -2.38 -4.56
N ALA A 180 8.61 -3.49 -4.64
CA ALA A 180 8.50 -4.31 -5.84
C ALA A 180 7.90 -3.53 -7.01
N ILE A 181 6.81 -2.78 -6.78
CA ILE A 181 6.16 -1.93 -7.80
C ILE A 181 7.12 -0.83 -8.27
N ASN A 182 7.81 -0.16 -7.35
CA ASN A 182 8.77 0.88 -7.72
C ASN A 182 9.93 0.33 -8.55
N GLN A 183 10.48 -0.81 -8.14
CA GLN A 183 11.56 -1.51 -8.87
C GLN A 183 11.10 -1.87 -10.29
N PHE A 184 9.95 -2.49 -10.43
CA PHE A 184 9.39 -2.85 -11.71
C PHE A 184 9.18 -1.62 -12.62
N CYS A 185 8.53 -0.57 -12.12
CA CYS A 185 8.23 0.61 -12.92
C CYS A 185 9.49 1.38 -13.35
N VAL A 186 10.44 1.54 -12.44
CA VAL A 186 11.63 2.38 -12.69
C VAL A 186 12.72 1.59 -13.40
N VAL A 187 13.06 0.41 -12.91
CA VAL A 187 14.21 -0.34 -13.42
C VAL A 187 13.81 -1.23 -14.58
N ASP A 188 12.85 -2.13 -14.37
CA ASP A 188 12.50 -3.11 -15.39
C ASP A 188 11.78 -2.44 -16.58
N MET A 189 10.83 -1.55 -16.34
CA MET A 189 10.08 -0.92 -17.42
C MET A 189 10.78 0.32 -17.98
N SER A 190 10.96 1.38 -17.18
CA SER A 190 11.42 2.66 -17.72
C SER A 190 12.87 2.64 -18.17
N ASN A 191 13.78 2.06 -17.37
CA ASN A 191 15.22 2.08 -17.69
C ASN A 191 15.66 0.96 -18.63
N PHE A 192 14.87 -0.10 -18.77
CA PHE A 192 15.25 -1.23 -19.62
C PHE A 192 14.25 -1.46 -20.76
N TYR A 193 13.03 -1.94 -20.48
CA TYR A 193 12.09 -2.34 -21.52
C TYR A 193 11.72 -1.21 -22.46
N PHE A 194 11.25 -0.07 -21.94
CA PHE A 194 10.88 1.07 -22.79
C PHE A 194 12.08 1.72 -23.45
N CYS A 195 13.25 1.72 -22.79
CA CYS A 195 14.45 2.22 -23.40
C CYS A 195 14.82 1.42 -24.66
N LEU A 196 14.71 0.10 -24.61
CA LEU A 196 14.96 -0.75 -25.78
C LEU A 196 13.91 -0.59 -26.87
N LEU A 197 12.64 -0.41 -26.54
CA LEU A 197 11.59 -0.13 -27.51
C LEU A 197 11.79 1.20 -28.24
N TYR A 198 12.38 2.21 -27.58
CA TYR A 198 12.64 3.53 -28.15
C TYR A 198 13.95 3.63 -28.95
N THR A 199 14.94 2.80 -28.64
CA THR A 199 16.17 2.70 -29.44
C THR A 199 15.89 1.82 -30.65
N SER A 200 15.15 2.38 -31.62
CA SER A 200 15.21 1.88 -33.00
C SER A 200 16.70 1.76 -33.39
N PRO A 201 17.15 0.65 -33.95
CA PRO A 201 18.53 0.54 -34.43
C PRO A 201 18.81 1.73 -35.35
N SER A 202 19.84 2.51 -35.01
CA SER A 202 20.29 3.58 -35.88
C SER A 202 20.50 3.00 -37.27
N PRO A 203 20.16 3.71 -38.36
CA PRO A 203 20.49 3.25 -39.72
C PRO A 203 21.97 2.88 -39.93
N ARG A 204 22.84 3.27 -38.98
CA ARG A 204 24.27 2.91 -38.96
C ARG A 204 24.56 1.54 -38.39
N ASP A 205 23.61 0.93 -37.66
CA ASP A 205 23.77 -0.40 -37.03
C ASP A 205 23.20 -1.51 -37.91
N CYS A 206 22.65 -1.17 -39.08
CA CYS A 206 22.11 -2.10 -40.08
C CYS A 206 23.03 -2.33 -41.30
N SER A 207 24.34 -2.02 -41.17
CA SER A 207 25.34 -2.28 -42.25
C SER A 207 26.31 -3.36 -41.88
#